data_27fc8ea94bb3755fd1a81a25d54364b3
#
_entry.id   27fc8ea94bb3755fd1a81a25d54364b3
#
_cell.length_a   1.000
_cell.length_b   1.000
_cell.length_c   1.000
_cell.angle_alpha   90.00
_cell.angle_beta   90.00
_cell.angle_gamma   90.00
#
_symmetry.space_group_name_H-M   'P 1'
#
loop_
_entity.id
_entity.type
_entity.pdbx_description
1 polymer ?
#
loop_
_entity_poly.entity_id
_entity_poly.type
_entity_poly.pdbx_seq_one_letter_code
_entity_poly.pdbx_strand_id
1 'polypeptide(L)'
;MREISAGGVVLRNTTEGWQIAVIEPQTDASDQTSVKVGRKRVHKVLLALPKGLVDQGEKPEETAIREVREETGLAGIPVTKLGDIKYVYVRTWADNERVFKIVSFYLLRFEAGNIDEISEAMRIEVKRALWIPLAGAASRLAYRGEKDMLRKSEKYVEDHAEL
;
A
#
# COMPACT_ATOMS: atom_id res chain seq x y z
N MET A 1 9.20 -21.05 -6.70
CA MET A 1 8.00 -20.82 -5.85
C MET A 1 7.28 -19.58 -6.32
N ARG A 2 5.97 -19.58 -6.20
CA ARG A 2 5.11 -18.48 -6.63
C ARG A 2 4.34 -17.93 -5.44
N GLU A 3 4.33 -16.62 -5.28
CA GLU A 3 3.67 -15.95 -4.16
C GLU A 3 2.70 -14.89 -4.70
N ILE A 4 1.47 -14.90 -4.22
CA ILE A 4 0.42 -13.99 -4.66
C ILE A 4 -0.03 -13.11 -3.50
N SER A 5 0.01 -11.80 -3.70
CA SER A 5 -0.47 -10.80 -2.75
C SER A 5 -1.47 -9.88 -3.44
N ALA A 6 -2.23 -9.15 -2.64
CA ALA A 6 -3.11 -8.10 -3.13
C ALA A 6 -3.14 -6.94 -2.15
N GLY A 7 -3.41 -5.77 -2.66
CA GLY A 7 -3.52 -4.56 -1.87
C GLY A 7 -4.49 -3.56 -2.46
N GLY A 8 -4.68 -2.45 -1.77
CA GLY A 8 -5.67 -1.47 -2.18
C GLY A 8 -5.19 -0.02 -2.08
N VAL A 9 -5.69 0.78 -3.00
CA VAL A 9 -5.62 2.24 -2.95
C VAL A 9 -7.01 2.71 -2.54
N VAL A 10 -7.15 3.18 -1.30
CA VAL A 10 -8.42 3.67 -0.77
C VAL A 10 -8.52 5.16 -1.00
N LEU A 11 -9.56 5.57 -1.75
CA LEU A 11 -9.82 6.97 -2.06
C LEU A 11 -10.96 7.52 -1.22
N ARG A 12 -10.79 8.77 -0.76
CA ARG A 12 -11.91 9.59 -0.26
C ARG A 12 -11.79 11.00 -0.84
N ASN A 13 -12.93 11.62 -1.09
CA ASN A 13 -12.97 13.00 -1.54
C ASN A 13 -13.26 13.91 -0.33
N THR A 14 -12.46 14.96 -0.17
CA THR A 14 -12.63 15.95 0.90
C THR A 14 -12.77 17.34 0.28
N THR A 15 -13.12 18.32 1.11
CA THR A 15 -13.16 19.73 0.68
C THR A 15 -11.80 20.21 0.15
N GLU A 16 -10.71 19.57 0.55
CA GLU A 16 -9.35 19.89 0.11
C GLU A 16 -8.86 19.02 -1.05
N GLY A 17 -9.74 18.16 -1.58
CA GLY A 17 -9.44 17.27 -2.69
C GLY A 17 -9.39 15.80 -2.31
N TRP A 18 -8.91 14.97 -3.23
CA TRP A 18 -8.81 13.54 -3.05
C TRP A 18 -7.66 13.17 -2.12
N GLN A 19 -7.92 12.19 -1.26
CA GLN A 19 -6.92 11.62 -0.36
C GLN A 19 -6.86 10.11 -0.52
N ILE A 20 -5.70 9.54 -0.22
CA ILE A 20 -5.48 8.09 -0.18
C ILE A 20 -4.94 7.68 1.18
N ALA A 21 -5.24 6.43 1.56
CA ALA A 21 -4.70 5.83 2.77
C ALA A 21 -3.39 5.11 2.46
N VAL A 22 -2.37 5.40 3.24
CA VAL A 22 -1.06 4.75 3.15
C VAL A 22 -0.63 4.28 4.54
N ILE A 23 0.39 3.42 4.57
CA ILE A 23 0.98 2.94 5.81
C ILE A 23 2.45 3.32 5.88
N GLU A 24 2.95 3.48 7.10
CA GLU A 24 4.37 3.49 7.40
C GLU A 24 4.71 2.11 7.95
N PRO A 25 5.41 1.26 7.17
CA PRO A 25 5.78 -0.07 7.65
C PRO A 25 6.75 0.01 8.82
N GLN A 26 6.71 -0.97 9.72
CA GLN A 26 7.77 -1.13 10.71
C GLN A 26 9.05 -1.54 9.99
N THR A 27 10.14 -0.89 10.36
CA THR A 27 11.46 -1.22 9.83
C THR A 27 12.35 -1.64 10.99
N ASP A 28 13.17 -2.68 10.76
CA ASP A 28 14.22 -3.01 11.71
C ASP A 28 15.27 -1.89 11.72
N ALA A 29 15.95 -1.74 12.84
CA ALA A 29 16.98 -0.71 12.99
C ALA A 29 18.07 -0.78 11.91
N SER A 30 18.28 -1.96 11.32
CA SER A 30 19.20 -2.21 10.21
C SER A 30 18.70 -1.71 8.87
N ASP A 31 17.38 -1.52 8.73
CA ASP A 31 16.72 -1.11 7.48
C ASP A 31 16.42 0.38 7.43
N GLN A 32 16.97 1.14 8.34
CA GLN A 32 16.79 2.60 8.36
C GLN A 32 17.42 3.20 7.11
N THR A 33 16.58 3.61 6.18
CA THR A 33 17.01 4.35 5.00
C THR A 33 17.39 5.76 5.42
N SER A 34 18.68 6.01 5.41
CA SER A 34 19.22 7.36 5.57
C SER A 34 19.59 7.91 4.20
N VAL A 35 19.13 9.12 3.90
CA VAL A 35 19.48 9.84 2.68
C VAL A 35 20.40 10.98 3.05
N LYS A 36 21.52 11.13 2.34
CA LYS A 36 22.39 12.28 2.49
C LYS A 36 21.75 13.51 1.85
N VAL A 37 21.45 14.52 2.68
CA VAL A 37 21.08 15.85 2.21
C VAL A 37 22.22 16.78 2.63
N GLY A 38 23.09 17.15 1.69
CA GLY A 38 24.31 17.89 2.00
C GLY A 38 25.28 17.04 2.82
N ARG A 39 25.71 17.53 3.99
CA ARG A 39 26.58 16.82 4.93
C ARG A 39 25.82 16.09 6.05
N LYS A 40 24.47 16.20 6.09
CA LYS A 40 23.63 15.57 7.11
C LYS A 40 22.92 14.35 6.57
N ARG A 41 22.85 13.28 7.37
CA ARG A 41 21.96 12.15 7.11
C ARG A 41 20.59 12.48 7.69
N VAL A 42 19.57 12.41 6.83
CA VAL A 42 18.17 12.60 7.22
C VAL A 42 17.45 11.26 7.09
N HIS A 43 16.74 10.84 8.13
CA HIS A 43 15.88 9.66 8.08
C HIS A 43 14.67 9.98 7.22
N LYS A 44 14.50 9.21 6.13
CA LYS A 44 13.32 9.33 5.27
C LYS A 44 12.23 8.40 5.79
N VAL A 45 11.03 8.96 6.00
CA VAL A 45 9.85 8.16 6.31
C VAL A 45 9.45 7.40 5.06
N LEU A 46 9.41 6.06 5.15
CA LEU A 46 8.96 5.20 4.06
C LEU A 46 7.46 5.01 4.17
N LEU A 47 6.74 5.33 3.10
CA LEU A 47 5.31 5.09 2.99
C LEU A 47 5.05 4.03 1.93
N ALA A 48 4.02 3.22 2.16
CA ALA A 48 3.64 2.13 1.26
C ALA A 48 2.12 2.00 1.20
N LEU A 49 1.65 1.32 0.15
CA LEU A 49 0.25 0.94 0.06
C LEU A 49 -0.01 -0.31 0.91
N PRO A 50 -1.17 -0.42 1.56
CA PRO A 50 -1.53 -1.62 2.32
C PRO A 50 -1.69 -2.81 1.38
N LYS A 51 -1.11 -3.95 1.76
CA LYS A 51 -1.15 -5.19 0.98
C LYS A 51 -0.75 -6.38 1.84
N GLY A 52 -1.10 -7.57 1.39
CA GLY A 52 -0.66 -8.80 2.03
C GLY A 52 -0.96 -10.04 1.19
N LEU A 53 -0.57 -11.18 1.71
CA LEU A 53 -0.72 -12.47 1.02
C LEU A 53 -2.18 -12.85 0.83
N VAL A 54 -2.48 -13.42 -0.34
CA VAL A 54 -3.79 -14.01 -0.61
C VAL A 54 -3.90 -15.31 0.17
N ASP A 55 -4.93 -15.41 1.02
CA ASP A 55 -5.19 -16.62 1.79
C ASP A 55 -5.83 -17.70 0.89
N GLN A 56 -5.68 -18.96 1.32
CA GLN A 56 -6.28 -20.08 0.61
C GLN A 56 -7.79 -19.89 0.47
N GLY A 57 -8.31 -20.01 -0.76
CA GLY A 57 -9.73 -19.84 -1.05
C GLY A 57 -10.20 -18.40 -1.19
N GLU A 58 -9.32 -17.44 -0.95
CA GLU A 58 -9.62 -16.01 -1.05
C GLU A 58 -9.31 -15.51 -2.48
N LYS A 59 -10.16 -14.62 -2.99
CA LYS A 59 -9.88 -13.94 -4.25
C LYS A 59 -8.99 -12.72 -3.99
N PRO A 60 -8.12 -12.33 -4.93
CA PRO A 60 -7.25 -11.16 -4.73
C PRO A 60 -8.00 -9.88 -4.36
N GLU A 61 -9.18 -9.63 -4.92
CA GLU A 61 -10.02 -8.48 -4.55
C GLU A 61 -10.45 -8.54 -3.09
N GLU A 62 -10.85 -9.72 -2.60
CA GLU A 62 -11.21 -9.93 -1.20
C GLU A 62 -10.02 -9.71 -0.28
N THR A 63 -8.84 -10.16 -0.71
CA THR A 63 -7.58 -9.93 0.00
C THR A 63 -7.28 -8.44 0.14
N ALA A 64 -7.45 -7.69 -0.94
CA ALA A 64 -7.23 -6.24 -0.94
C ALA A 64 -8.12 -5.55 0.11
N ILE A 65 -9.39 -5.91 0.15
CA ILE A 65 -10.36 -5.37 1.12
C ILE A 65 -9.94 -5.71 2.55
N ARG A 66 -9.58 -6.97 2.79
CA ARG A 66 -9.17 -7.47 4.11
C ARG A 66 -7.87 -6.81 4.58
N GLU A 67 -6.84 -6.78 3.73
CA GLU A 67 -5.55 -6.20 4.08
C GLU A 67 -5.64 -4.69 4.34
N VAL A 68 -6.45 -3.98 3.56
CA VAL A 68 -6.71 -2.56 3.80
C VAL A 68 -7.31 -2.37 5.20
N ARG A 69 -8.28 -3.19 5.57
CA ARG A 69 -8.90 -3.11 6.90
C ARG A 69 -7.92 -3.42 8.02
N GLU A 70 -7.13 -4.49 7.85
CA GLU A 70 -6.16 -4.91 8.87
C GLU A 70 -5.04 -3.87 9.06
N GLU A 71 -4.54 -3.31 7.98
CA GLU A 71 -3.38 -2.41 8.01
C GLU A 71 -3.74 -0.94 8.21
N THR A 72 -4.95 -0.52 7.88
CA THR A 72 -5.36 0.90 7.96
C THR A 72 -6.53 1.19 8.88
N GLY A 73 -7.36 0.19 9.20
CA GLY A 73 -8.60 0.38 9.94
C GLY A 73 -9.80 0.76 9.08
N LEU A 74 -9.63 0.81 7.76
CA LEU A 74 -10.66 1.30 6.84
C LEU A 74 -11.38 0.18 6.12
N ALA A 75 -12.70 0.36 5.93
CA ALA A 75 -13.51 -0.44 5.02
C ALA A 75 -13.63 0.30 3.70
N GLY A 76 -13.34 -0.40 2.61
CA GLY A 76 -13.45 0.16 1.26
C GLY A 76 -14.32 -0.69 0.36
N ILE A 77 -14.95 -0.04 -0.62
CA ILE A 77 -15.76 -0.69 -1.65
C ILE A 77 -14.93 -0.78 -2.92
N PRO A 78 -14.78 -1.97 -3.54
CA PRO A 78 -13.98 -2.10 -4.74
C PRO A 78 -14.61 -1.34 -5.91
N VAL A 79 -13.76 -0.62 -6.65
CA VAL A 79 -14.15 0.17 -7.83
C VAL A 79 -13.63 -0.50 -9.10
N THR A 80 -12.31 -0.76 -9.16
CA THR A 80 -11.68 -1.39 -10.32
C THR A 80 -10.32 -1.94 -9.94
N LYS A 81 -9.81 -2.87 -10.73
CA LYS A 81 -8.44 -3.35 -10.61
C LYS A 81 -7.52 -2.33 -11.28
N LEU A 82 -6.46 -1.94 -10.59
CA LEU A 82 -5.46 -1.02 -11.12
C LEU A 82 -4.38 -1.72 -11.94
N GLY A 83 -3.93 -2.88 -11.49
CA GLY A 83 -2.90 -3.64 -12.19
C GLY A 83 -2.13 -4.57 -11.27
N ASP A 84 -1.10 -5.19 -11.84
CA ASP A 84 -0.21 -6.13 -11.16
C ASP A 84 1.21 -5.59 -11.13
N ILE A 85 1.89 -5.82 -10.00
CA ILE A 85 3.32 -5.64 -9.89
C ILE A 85 3.95 -7.03 -9.82
N LYS A 86 4.94 -7.29 -10.67
CA LYS A 86 5.60 -8.59 -10.75
C LYS A 86 7.10 -8.42 -10.53
N TYR A 87 7.65 -9.25 -9.65
CA TYR A 87 9.10 -9.27 -9.42
C TYR A 87 9.56 -10.62 -8.89
N VAL A 88 10.87 -10.85 -8.96
CA VAL A 88 11.51 -12.06 -8.47
C VAL A 88 12.45 -11.67 -7.32
N TYR A 89 12.42 -12.43 -6.25
CA TYR A 89 13.37 -12.28 -5.16
C TYR A 89 13.88 -13.65 -4.71
N VAL A 90 15.00 -13.65 -3.98
CA VAL A 90 15.61 -14.88 -3.47
C VAL A 90 15.46 -14.90 -1.94
N ARG A 91 14.97 -16.02 -1.41
CA ARG A 91 14.78 -16.21 0.03
C ARG A 91 16.11 -16.53 0.70
N THR A 92 17.00 -15.56 0.79
CA THR A 92 18.35 -15.73 1.35
C THR A 92 18.34 -16.10 2.84
N TRP A 93 17.27 -15.74 3.55
CA TRP A 93 17.09 -16.03 4.98
C TRP A 93 16.58 -17.46 5.27
N ALA A 94 16.22 -18.22 4.25
CA ALA A 94 15.64 -19.56 4.39
C ALA A 94 16.42 -20.59 3.57
N ASP A 95 16.04 -20.78 2.31
CA ASP A 95 16.48 -21.89 1.46
C ASP A 95 17.17 -21.45 0.17
N ASN A 96 17.41 -20.15 0.00
CA ASN A 96 17.93 -19.53 -1.24
C ASN A 96 17.04 -19.80 -2.47
N GLU A 97 15.75 -20.13 -2.26
CA GLU A 97 14.82 -20.37 -3.35
C GLU A 97 14.42 -19.07 -4.02
N ARG A 98 14.27 -19.10 -5.34
CA ARG A 98 13.74 -17.96 -6.12
C ARG A 98 12.22 -17.95 -5.99
N VAL A 99 11.69 -16.79 -5.64
CA VAL A 99 10.24 -16.58 -5.52
C VAL A 99 9.79 -15.59 -6.60
N PHE A 100 8.81 -16.02 -7.39
CA PHE A 100 8.13 -15.15 -8.33
C PHE A 100 6.90 -14.56 -7.63
N LYS A 101 6.92 -13.27 -7.41
CA LYS A 101 5.84 -12.58 -6.69
C LYS A 101 4.99 -11.73 -7.61
N ILE A 102 3.67 -11.85 -7.45
CA ILE A 102 2.68 -11.00 -8.11
C ILE A 102 1.88 -10.29 -7.02
N VAL A 103 1.79 -8.96 -7.12
CA VAL A 103 0.94 -8.16 -6.23
C VAL A 103 -0.12 -7.46 -7.08
N SER A 104 -1.40 -7.79 -6.84
CA SER A 104 -2.53 -7.17 -7.54
C SER A 104 -3.07 -6.02 -6.72
N PHE A 105 -3.21 -4.83 -7.31
CA PHE A 105 -3.74 -3.65 -6.64
C PHE A 105 -5.12 -3.28 -7.18
N TYR A 106 -6.00 -2.90 -6.25
CA TYR A 106 -7.39 -2.52 -6.52
C TYR A 106 -7.66 -1.11 -6.01
N LEU A 107 -8.42 -0.35 -6.77
CA LEU A 107 -8.93 0.93 -6.35
C LEU A 107 -10.18 0.69 -5.51
N LEU A 108 -10.18 1.22 -4.29
CA LEU A 108 -11.31 1.11 -3.36
C LEU A 108 -11.81 2.50 -3.02
N ARG A 109 -13.12 2.62 -2.85
CA ARG A 109 -13.75 3.85 -2.35
C ARG A 109 -13.96 3.70 -0.85
N PHE A 110 -13.53 4.70 -0.08
CA PHE A 110 -13.75 4.72 1.37
C PHE A 110 -15.22 4.60 1.71
N GLU A 111 -15.58 3.71 2.61
CA GLU A 111 -16.94 3.49 3.08
C GLU A 111 -17.08 3.82 4.55
N ALA A 112 -16.21 3.29 5.40
CA ALA A 112 -16.31 3.40 6.86
C ALA A 112 -14.99 3.13 7.53
N GLY A 113 -14.92 3.37 8.83
CA GLY A 113 -13.77 3.10 9.66
C GLY A 113 -12.97 4.35 9.98
N ASN A 114 -12.03 4.21 10.90
CA ASN A 114 -11.15 5.28 11.35
C ASN A 114 -9.70 4.93 11.01
N ILE A 115 -9.00 5.88 10.39
CA ILE A 115 -7.60 5.69 10.03
C ILE A 115 -6.76 5.36 11.26
N ASP A 116 -5.86 4.40 11.10
CA ASP A 116 -4.92 3.96 12.14
C ASP A 116 -5.57 3.16 13.28
N GLU A 117 -6.85 2.82 13.19
CA GLU A 117 -7.53 1.96 14.15
C GLU A 117 -7.26 0.50 13.79
N ILE A 118 -6.08 0.02 14.14
CA ILE A 118 -5.59 -1.33 13.84
C ILE A 118 -5.27 -2.10 15.13
N SER A 119 -5.24 -3.44 15.03
CA SER A 119 -4.96 -4.31 16.18
C SER A 119 -3.51 -4.17 16.66
N GLU A 120 -3.27 -4.49 17.94
CA GLU A 120 -1.91 -4.52 18.49
C GLU A 120 -1.02 -5.51 17.74
N ALA A 121 -1.58 -6.64 17.32
CA ALA A 121 -0.84 -7.64 16.54
C ALA A 121 -0.35 -7.05 15.21
N MET A 122 -1.16 -6.20 14.57
CA MET A 122 -0.79 -5.56 13.30
C MET A 122 0.30 -4.49 13.51
N ARG A 123 0.45 -3.92 14.71
CA ARG A 123 1.52 -2.95 15.00
C ARG A 123 2.92 -3.52 14.85
N ILE A 124 3.07 -4.83 14.80
CA ILE A 124 4.35 -5.48 14.52
C ILE A 124 4.77 -5.19 13.08
N GLU A 125 3.82 -5.08 12.16
CA GLU A 125 4.06 -4.84 10.73
C GLU A 125 3.86 -3.38 10.33
N VAL A 126 2.90 -2.69 10.96
CA VAL A 126 2.51 -1.32 10.59
C VAL A 126 2.73 -0.38 11.76
N LYS A 127 3.61 0.58 11.57
CA LYS A 127 3.88 1.61 12.56
C LYS A 127 2.70 2.56 12.70
N ARG A 128 2.16 3.02 11.58
CA ARG A 128 0.96 3.86 11.54
C ARG A 128 0.34 3.85 10.14
N ALA A 129 -0.95 4.15 10.08
CA ALA A 129 -1.67 4.41 8.84
C ALA A 129 -2.12 5.87 8.83
N LEU A 130 -2.13 6.49 7.66
CA LEU A 130 -2.50 7.91 7.54
C LEU A 130 -3.11 8.21 6.18
N TRP A 131 -3.93 9.27 6.15
CA TRP A 131 -4.42 9.86 4.92
C TRP A 131 -3.40 10.86 4.39
N ILE A 132 -3.14 10.83 3.09
CA ILE A 132 -2.32 11.84 2.42
C ILE A 132 -3.04 12.32 1.17
N PRO A 133 -2.75 13.56 0.70
CA PRO A 133 -3.32 14.03 -0.56
C PRO A 133 -2.94 13.11 -1.72
N LEU A 134 -3.90 12.80 -2.59
CA LEU A 134 -3.61 12.02 -3.81
C LEU A 134 -2.64 12.78 -4.72
N ALA A 135 -2.83 14.10 -4.84
CA ALA A 135 -1.92 14.93 -5.60
C ALA A 135 -0.52 14.88 -4.98
N GLY A 136 0.46 14.45 -5.79
CA GLY A 136 1.85 14.32 -5.34
C GLY A 136 2.15 13.10 -4.47
N ALA A 137 1.18 12.25 -4.18
CA ALA A 137 1.36 11.08 -3.31
C ALA A 137 2.39 10.10 -3.87
N ALA A 138 2.45 9.94 -5.19
CA ALA A 138 3.39 9.02 -5.84
C ALA A 138 4.84 9.30 -5.42
N SER A 139 5.24 10.56 -5.27
CA SER A 139 6.59 10.93 -4.86
C SER A 139 6.89 10.57 -3.40
N ARG A 140 5.86 10.34 -2.58
CA ARG A 140 6.00 10.00 -1.15
C ARG A 140 6.10 8.50 -0.90
N LEU A 141 5.77 7.65 -1.88
CA LEU A 141 5.87 6.21 -1.75
C LEU A 141 7.29 5.72 -2.00
N ALA A 142 7.68 4.67 -1.28
CA ALA A 142 9.02 4.09 -1.36
C ALA A 142 9.21 3.21 -2.60
N TYR A 143 8.17 2.53 -3.06
CA TYR A 143 8.27 1.49 -4.08
C TYR A 143 7.77 1.95 -5.44
N ARG A 144 8.58 1.73 -6.48
CA ARG A 144 8.31 2.18 -7.85
C ARG A 144 6.99 1.64 -8.41
N GLY A 145 6.72 0.36 -8.22
CA GLY A 145 5.48 -0.25 -8.71
C GLY A 145 4.24 0.36 -8.07
N GLU A 146 4.32 0.71 -6.78
CA GLU A 146 3.22 1.36 -6.07
C GLU A 146 3.01 2.80 -6.55
N LYS A 147 4.08 3.51 -6.90
CA LYS A 147 3.98 4.84 -7.53
C LYS A 147 3.17 4.78 -8.83
N ASP A 148 3.39 3.74 -9.63
CA ASP A 148 2.63 3.54 -10.87
C ASP A 148 1.15 3.27 -10.59
N MET A 149 0.82 2.56 -9.51
CA MET A 149 -0.57 2.35 -9.11
C MET A 149 -1.24 3.67 -8.72
N LEU A 150 -0.52 4.57 -8.04
CA LEU A 150 -1.06 5.89 -7.71
C LEU A 150 -1.27 6.77 -8.94
N ARG A 151 -0.38 6.71 -9.91
CA ARG A 151 -0.55 7.44 -11.17
C ARG A 151 -1.80 6.96 -11.92
N LYS A 152 -2.04 5.65 -11.93
CA LYS A 152 -3.27 5.07 -12.48
C LYS A 152 -4.51 5.54 -11.71
N SER A 153 -4.41 5.66 -10.39
CA SER A 153 -5.49 6.15 -9.55
C SER A 153 -5.82 7.62 -9.85
N GLU A 154 -4.81 8.45 -9.99
CA GLU A 154 -4.98 9.86 -10.36
C GLU A 154 -5.71 10.00 -11.71
N LYS A 155 -5.29 9.22 -12.69
CA LYS A 155 -5.93 9.21 -14.01
C LYS A 155 -7.37 8.72 -13.93
N TYR A 156 -7.63 7.68 -13.16
CA TYR A 156 -8.97 7.15 -13.00
C TYR A 156 -9.92 8.21 -12.41
N VAL A 157 -9.47 8.94 -11.41
CA VAL A 157 -10.25 10.02 -10.78
C VAL A 157 -10.55 11.13 -11.78
N GLU A 158 -9.57 11.50 -12.61
CA GLU A 158 -9.78 12.52 -13.66
C GLU A 158 -10.84 12.08 -14.68
N ASP A 159 -10.82 10.79 -15.05
CA ASP A 159 -11.73 10.24 -16.06
C ASP A 159 -13.12 9.90 -15.48
N HIS A 160 -13.27 9.84 -14.16
CA HIS A 160 -14.48 9.39 -13.46
C HIS A 160 -14.83 10.36 -12.32
N ALA A 161 -15.28 11.56 -12.70
CA ALA A 161 -15.64 12.61 -11.73
C ALA A 161 -16.81 12.25 -10.80
N GLU A 162 -17.57 11.20 -11.15
CA GLU A 162 -18.74 10.74 -10.40
C GLU A 162 -18.41 9.88 -9.18
N LEU A 163 -17.18 9.56 -8.97
CA LEU A 163 -16.74 8.72 -7.84
C LEU A 163 -17.07 9.33 -6.48
#